data_67004c04de91cbafa6502b08a343d565
#
_entry.id   67004c04de91cbafa6502b08a343d565
#
_cell.length_a   1.000
_cell.length_b   1.000
_cell.length_c   1.000
_cell.angle_alpha   90.00
_cell.angle_beta   90.00
_cell.angle_gamma   90.00
#
_symmetry.space_group_name_H-M   'P 1'
#
loop_
_entity.id
_entity.type
_entity.pdbx_description
1 polymer ?
#
loop_
_entity_poly.entity_id
_entity_poly.type
_entity_poly.pdbx_seq_one_letter_code
_entity_poly.pdbx_strand_id
1 'polypeptide(L)'
;AINDGVDSLNGDDDFTPFRNIMNDYYAKDTSKKIRAVVKMRGEAGKHIASNPPYGYVKDPQNKKKWIVDEEAATVVRRIFDLCIAGKGPMQIAKILTADRVLTVTAYHAKQKGWTMPDNMYQWCSKSVAGILERPEYTGCTVNGKSTTVSYKVHKVIEIPKEEYQVIPDTQEAI
;
A
#
# COMPACT_ATOMS: atom_id res chain seq x y z
N ALA A 1 -23.00 21.64 -16.36
CA ALA A 1 -23.09 20.67 -15.25
C ALA A 1 -24.51 20.65 -14.71
N ILE A 2 -25.09 19.47 -14.54
CA ILE A 2 -26.54 19.30 -14.22
C ILE A 2 -26.85 19.79 -12.80
N ASN A 3 -25.90 19.77 -11.88
CA ASN A 3 -26.13 20.17 -10.48
C ASN A 3 -25.83 21.64 -10.14
N ASP A 4 -25.12 22.37 -11.00
CA ASP A 4 -24.65 23.72 -10.71
C ASP A 4 -25.42 24.80 -11.48
N GLY A 5 -26.46 24.44 -12.26
CA GLY A 5 -27.26 25.37 -13.07
C GLY A 5 -26.46 26.08 -14.16
N VAL A 6 -25.28 25.54 -14.53
CA VAL A 6 -24.46 26.12 -15.60
C VAL A 6 -24.82 25.46 -16.91
N ASP A 7 -25.44 26.24 -17.81
CA ASP A 7 -25.72 25.80 -19.17
C ASP A 7 -24.77 26.51 -20.14
N SER A 8 -23.87 25.76 -20.73
CA SER A 8 -22.87 26.26 -21.69
C SER A 8 -23.50 26.74 -23.01
N LEU A 9 -24.82 26.52 -23.23
CA LEU A 9 -25.53 26.93 -24.41
C LEU A 9 -26.18 28.33 -24.25
N ASN A 10 -26.36 28.81 -23.01
CA ASN A 10 -27.06 30.05 -22.71
C ASN A 10 -26.17 31.28 -22.38
N GLY A 11 -24.86 31.22 -22.73
CA GLY A 11 -23.94 32.33 -22.54
C GLY A 11 -23.17 32.27 -21.23
N ASP A 12 -22.08 33.04 -21.14
CA ASP A 12 -21.22 33.12 -19.94
C ASP A 12 -22.02 33.72 -18.77
N ASP A 13 -22.28 32.92 -17.76
CA ASP A 13 -22.70 33.38 -16.46
C ASP A 13 -21.53 34.14 -15.81
N ASP A 14 -21.67 35.43 -15.55
CA ASP A 14 -20.65 36.30 -14.94
C ASP A 14 -20.08 35.73 -13.63
N PHE A 15 -20.81 34.82 -12.98
CA PHE A 15 -20.36 34.10 -11.76
C PHE A 15 -19.54 32.84 -12.02
N THR A 16 -19.47 32.33 -13.24
CA THR A 16 -18.71 31.10 -13.57
C THR A 16 -17.23 31.20 -13.17
N PRO A 17 -16.48 32.28 -13.43
CA PRO A 17 -15.10 32.44 -12.98
C PRO A 17 -14.99 32.41 -11.46
N PHE A 18 -15.90 33.02 -10.73
CA PHE A 18 -15.89 33.01 -9.27
C PHE A 18 -16.18 31.63 -8.70
N ARG A 19 -17.14 30.90 -9.26
CA ARG A 19 -17.39 29.48 -8.90
C ARG A 19 -16.17 28.61 -9.13
N ASN A 20 -15.47 28.77 -10.23
CA ASN A 20 -14.26 28.02 -10.55
C ASN A 20 -13.15 28.30 -9.53
N ILE A 21 -12.96 29.58 -9.14
CA ILE A 21 -11.97 29.93 -8.09
C ILE A 21 -12.37 29.32 -6.75
N MET A 22 -13.64 29.38 -6.37
CA MET A 22 -14.12 28.77 -5.13
C MET A 22 -13.95 27.25 -5.12
N ASN A 23 -14.27 26.57 -6.22
CA ASN A 23 -14.09 25.12 -6.34
C ASN A 23 -12.61 24.73 -6.24
N ASP A 24 -11.71 25.48 -6.88
CA ASP A 24 -10.26 25.28 -6.77
C ASP A 24 -9.77 25.49 -5.33
N TYR A 25 -10.27 26.52 -4.66
CA TYR A 25 -9.96 26.78 -3.25
C TYR A 25 -10.41 25.63 -2.34
N TYR A 26 -11.67 25.16 -2.49
CA TYR A 26 -12.19 24.03 -1.72
C TYR A 26 -11.40 22.75 -1.97
N ALA A 27 -11.04 22.45 -3.21
CA ALA A 27 -10.24 21.29 -3.55
C ALA A 27 -8.85 21.35 -2.90
N LYS A 28 -8.20 22.52 -2.93
CA LYS A 28 -6.91 22.77 -2.28
C LYS A 28 -6.99 22.63 -0.76
N ASP A 29 -7.99 23.23 -0.12
CA ASP A 29 -8.20 23.18 1.33
C ASP A 29 -8.50 21.76 1.79
N THR A 30 -9.39 21.06 1.11
CA THR A 30 -9.71 19.65 1.38
C THR A 30 -8.47 18.76 1.27
N SER A 31 -7.65 18.96 0.23
CA SER A 31 -6.41 18.23 0.06
C SER A 31 -5.43 18.47 1.23
N LYS A 32 -5.29 19.71 1.69
CA LYS A 32 -4.46 20.05 2.86
C LYS A 32 -4.97 19.35 4.13
N LYS A 33 -6.28 19.38 4.37
CA LYS A 33 -6.92 18.74 5.53
C LYS A 33 -6.71 17.22 5.52
N ILE A 34 -6.90 16.57 4.37
CA ILE A 34 -6.66 15.13 4.21
C ILE A 34 -5.20 14.78 4.52
N ARG A 35 -4.24 15.53 3.96
CA ARG A 35 -2.81 15.30 4.21
C ARG A 35 -2.44 15.46 5.69
N ALA A 36 -2.98 16.49 6.35
CA ALA A 36 -2.77 16.70 7.79
C ALA A 36 -3.29 15.53 8.62
N VAL A 37 -4.50 15.04 8.34
CA VAL A 37 -5.08 13.88 9.02
C VAL A 37 -4.28 12.60 8.76
N VAL A 38 -3.84 12.37 7.52
CA VAL A 38 -3.01 11.21 7.16
C VAL A 38 -1.68 11.27 7.91
N LYS A 39 -1.02 12.43 7.94
CA LYS A 39 0.23 12.65 8.68
C LYS A 39 0.05 12.37 10.17
N MET A 40 -0.95 12.98 10.81
CA MET A 40 -1.26 12.78 12.23
C MET A 40 -1.54 11.29 12.56
N ARG A 41 -2.28 10.58 11.70
CA ARG A 41 -2.52 9.14 11.88
C ARG A 41 -1.23 8.33 11.76
N GLY A 42 -0.36 8.68 10.82
CA GLY A 42 0.94 8.05 10.64
C GLY A 42 1.82 8.21 11.87
N GLU A 43 1.93 9.43 12.40
CA GLU A 43 2.67 9.76 13.63
C GLU A 43 2.12 9.02 14.87
N ALA A 44 0.82 8.76 14.89
CA ALA A 44 0.17 7.96 15.94
C ALA A 44 0.32 6.43 15.76
N GLY A 45 1.22 5.96 14.91
CA GLY A 45 1.48 4.53 14.68
C GLY A 45 0.39 3.76 13.95
N LYS A 46 -0.58 4.44 13.35
CA LYS A 46 -1.67 3.77 12.62
C LYS A 46 -1.23 3.44 11.21
N HIS A 47 -1.60 2.26 10.73
CA HIS A 47 -1.39 1.89 9.34
C HIS A 47 -2.20 2.80 8.42
N ILE A 48 -1.50 3.49 7.50
CA ILE A 48 -2.11 4.31 6.46
C ILE A 48 -2.40 3.47 5.22
N ALA A 49 -1.58 2.44 4.97
CA ALA A 49 -1.74 1.56 3.84
C ALA A 49 -3.07 0.80 3.88
N SER A 50 -3.74 0.74 2.72
CA SER A 50 -5.04 0.08 2.60
C SER A 50 -4.95 -1.44 2.74
N ASN A 51 -3.85 -2.04 2.30
CA ASN A 51 -3.63 -3.49 2.35
C ASN A 51 -2.38 -3.81 3.17
N PRO A 52 -2.47 -4.84 4.05
CA PRO A 52 -1.29 -5.34 4.73
C PRO A 52 -0.31 -5.98 3.75
N PRO A 53 0.98 -6.06 4.10
CA PRO A 53 1.96 -6.85 3.35
C PRO A 53 1.64 -8.35 3.43
N TYR A 54 2.18 -9.13 2.50
CA TYR A 54 2.06 -10.59 2.52
C TYR A 54 2.58 -11.16 3.85
N GLY A 55 1.86 -12.06 4.46
CA GLY A 55 2.15 -12.55 5.82
C GLY A 55 1.28 -11.91 6.91
N TYR A 56 0.57 -10.82 6.57
CA TYR A 56 -0.38 -10.16 7.48
C TYR A 56 -1.76 -10.05 6.87
N VAL A 57 -2.76 -10.06 7.72
CA VAL A 57 -4.17 -9.77 7.38
C VAL A 57 -4.73 -8.71 8.33
N LYS A 58 -5.81 -8.06 7.92
CA LYS A 58 -6.51 -7.14 8.82
C LYS A 58 -7.25 -7.93 9.89
N ASP A 59 -7.18 -7.48 11.12
CA ASP A 59 -7.98 -8.01 12.22
C ASP A 59 -9.48 -7.86 11.89
N PRO A 60 -10.28 -8.95 11.94
CA PRO A 60 -11.72 -8.90 11.71
C PRO A 60 -12.46 -7.95 12.66
N GLN A 61 -11.99 -7.82 13.91
CA GLN A 61 -12.58 -6.96 14.92
C GLN A 61 -12.11 -5.51 14.81
N ASN A 62 -10.87 -5.30 14.36
CA ASN A 62 -10.28 -3.98 14.20
C ASN A 62 -9.51 -3.85 12.89
N LYS A 63 -10.18 -3.46 11.82
CA LYS A 63 -9.58 -3.30 10.48
C LYS A 63 -8.36 -2.37 10.41
N LYS A 64 -8.05 -1.64 11.50
CA LYS A 64 -6.87 -0.77 11.60
C LYS A 64 -5.67 -1.49 12.17
N LYS A 65 -5.82 -2.70 12.69
CA LYS A 65 -4.76 -3.55 13.22
C LYS A 65 -4.44 -4.65 12.21
N TRP A 66 -3.17 -5.01 12.11
CA TRP A 66 -2.72 -6.16 11.33
C TRP A 66 -2.38 -7.30 12.28
N ILE A 67 -2.76 -8.50 11.90
CA ILE A 67 -2.45 -9.75 12.61
C ILE A 67 -1.71 -10.67 11.65
N VAL A 68 -0.91 -11.56 12.21
CA VAL A 68 -0.13 -12.54 11.43
C VAL A 68 -1.09 -13.54 10.78
N ASP A 69 -0.89 -13.78 9.48
CA ASP A 69 -1.51 -14.86 8.72
C ASP A 69 -0.51 -16.02 8.66
N GLU A 70 -0.68 -17.02 9.51
CA GLU A 70 0.30 -18.10 9.69
C GLU A 70 0.59 -18.89 8.41
N GLU A 71 -0.39 -19.09 7.51
CA GLU A 71 -0.15 -19.75 6.23
C GLU A 71 0.85 -18.94 5.38
N ALA A 72 0.65 -17.65 5.24
CA ALA A 72 1.52 -16.76 4.48
C ALA A 72 2.82 -16.45 5.24
N ALA A 73 2.77 -16.30 6.57
CA ALA A 73 3.93 -16.01 7.41
C ALA A 73 4.97 -17.13 7.36
N THR A 74 4.53 -18.39 7.30
CA THR A 74 5.45 -19.54 7.12
C THR A 74 6.28 -19.41 5.84
N VAL A 75 5.70 -18.93 4.75
CA VAL A 75 6.42 -18.67 3.50
C VAL A 75 7.40 -17.51 3.66
N VAL A 76 7.00 -16.46 4.37
CA VAL A 76 7.87 -15.29 4.64
C VAL A 76 9.09 -15.75 5.47
N ARG A 77 8.89 -16.44 6.58
CA ARG A 77 9.99 -16.99 7.43
C ARG A 77 10.94 -17.85 6.61
N ARG A 78 10.40 -18.75 5.77
CA ARG A 78 11.20 -19.58 4.87
C ARG A 78 12.04 -18.77 3.89
N ILE A 79 11.52 -17.65 3.37
CA ILE A 79 12.28 -16.75 2.48
C ILE A 79 13.47 -16.14 3.24
N PHE A 80 13.26 -15.70 4.49
CA PHE A 80 14.33 -15.18 5.33
C PHE A 80 15.36 -16.25 5.69
N ASP A 81 14.94 -17.46 6.05
CA ASP A 81 15.84 -18.59 6.36
C ASP A 81 16.73 -18.95 5.17
N LEU A 82 16.15 -19.02 3.96
CA LEU A 82 16.91 -19.25 2.74
C LEU A 82 17.91 -18.12 2.44
N CYS A 83 17.55 -16.89 2.73
CA CYS A 83 18.44 -15.74 2.59
C CYS A 83 19.59 -15.81 3.59
N ILE A 84 19.33 -16.14 4.85
CA ILE A 84 20.33 -16.36 5.91
C ILE A 84 21.27 -17.51 5.52
N ALA A 85 20.74 -18.57 4.88
CA ALA A 85 21.53 -19.67 4.32
C ALA A 85 22.34 -19.28 3.06
N GLY A 86 22.41 -17.98 2.70
CA GLY A 86 23.24 -17.46 1.61
C GLY A 86 22.61 -17.57 0.21
N LYS A 87 21.30 -17.84 0.10
CA LYS A 87 20.62 -17.88 -1.20
C LYS A 87 20.21 -16.47 -1.63
N GLY A 88 20.54 -16.10 -2.87
CA GLY A 88 20.08 -14.83 -3.44
C GLY A 88 18.60 -14.88 -3.86
N PRO A 89 17.94 -13.70 -4.06
CA PRO A 89 16.50 -13.63 -4.37
C PRO A 89 16.07 -14.45 -5.58
N MET A 90 16.93 -14.60 -6.61
CA MET A 90 16.63 -15.42 -7.78
C MET A 90 16.66 -16.92 -7.45
N GLN A 91 17.58 -17.36 -6.61
CA GLN A 91 17.67 -18.77 -6.19
C GLN A 91 16.47 -19.13 -5.31
N ILE A 92 16.09 -18.23 -4.39
CA ILE A 92 14.90 -18.40 -3.53
C ILE A 92 13.65 -18.49 -4.41
N ALA A 93 13.49 -17.62 -5.38
CA ALA A 93 12.36 -17.65 -6.30
C ALA A 93 12.26 -18.97 -7.07
N LYS A 94 13.39 -19.53 -7.54
CA LYS A 94 13.44 -20.84 -8.20
C LYS A 94 13.03 -21.97 -7.25
N ILE A 95 13.49 -21.97 -6.00
CA ILE A 95 13.11 -22.95 -4.99
C ILE A 95 11.61 -22.92 -4.73
N LEU A 96 11.05 -21.73 -4.46
CA LEU A 96 9.61 -21.57 -4.20
C LEU A 96 8.75 -21.99 -5.39
N THR A 97 9.23 -21.73 -6.62
CA THR A 97 8.56 -22.16 -7.86
C THR A 97 8.58 -23.69 -8.01
N ALA A 98 9.73 -24.32 -7.76
CA ALA A 98 9.88 -25.79 -7.82
C ALA A 98 9.00 -26.50 -6.80
N ASP A 99 8.89 -25.93 -5.60
CA ASP A 99 8.06 -26.45 -4.51
C ASP A 99 6.57 -26.09 -4.67
N ARG A 100 6.18 -25.46 -5.75
CA ARG A 100 4.79 -25.04 -6.04
C ARG A 100 4.15 -24.22 -4.92
N VAL A 101 4.91 -23.33 -4.33
CA VAL A 101 4.39 -22.36 -3.36
C VAL A 101 3.59 -21.29 -4.11
N LEU A 102 2.36 -20.98 -3.65
CA LEU A 102 1.55 -19.95 -4.26
C LEU A 102 2.26 -18.59 -4.21
N THR A 103 2.29 -17.88 -5.33
CA THR A 103 2.78 -16.49 -5.35
C THR A 103 1.88 -15.59 -4.51
N VAL A 104 2.39 -14.43 -4.11
CA VAL A 104 1.63 -13.42 -3.33
C VAL A 104 0.28 -13.09 -3.99
N THR A 105 0.28 -12.89 -5.32
CA THR A 105 -0.94 -12.58 -6.08
C THR A 105 -1.93 -13.75 -6.06
N ALA A 106 -1.44 -14.97 -6.27
CA ALA A 106 -2.27 -16.17 -6.26
C ALA A 106 -2.84 -16.46 -4.87
N TYR A 107 -2.05 -16.25 -3.83
CA TYR A 107 -2.51 -16.39 -2.44
C TYR A 107 -3.64 -15.42 -2.12
N HIS A 108 -3.50 -14.14 -2.48
CA HIS A 108 -4.57 -13.16 -2.31
C HIS A 108 -5.81 -13.47 -3.16
N ALA A 109 -5.64 -14.00 -4.37
CA ALA A 109 -6.76 -14.45 -5.19
C ALA A 109 -7.52 -15.60 -4.53
N LYS A 110 -6.79 -16.60 -3.98
CA LYS A 110 -7.37 -17.71 -3.20
C LYS A 110 -8.19 -17.20 -2.01
N GLN A 111 -7.63 -16.28 -1.22
CA GLN A 111 -8.31 -15.72 -0.04
C GLN A 111 -9.57 -14.93 -0.38
N LYS A 112 -9.56 -14.19 -1.49
CA LYS A 112 -10.67 -13.32 -1.90
C LYS A 112 -11.67 -13.99 -2.83
N GLY A 113 -11.44 -15.26 -3.22
CA GLY A 113 -12.27 -15.95 -4.19
C GLY A 113 -12.19 -15.38 -5.60
N TRP A 114 -11.06 -14.73 -5.95
CA TRP A 114 -10.83 -14.19 -7.28
C TRP A 114 -10.33 -15.27 -8.24
N THR A 115 -10.40 -14.99 -9.53
CA THR A 115 -9.82 -15.87 -10.56
C THR A 115 -8.33 -16.06 -10.32
N MET A 116 -7.89 -17.33 -10.29
CA MET A 116 -6.47 -17.66 -10.11
C MET A 116 -5.65 -17.25 -11.34
N PRO A 117 -4.46 -16.65 -11.15
CA PRO A 117 -3.58 -16.34 -12.27
C PRO A 117 -2.96 -17.62 -12.86
N ASP A 118 -2.71 -17.63 -14.18
CA ASP A 118 -2.10 -18.78 -14.87
C ASP A 118 -0.72 -19.15 -14.31
N ASN A 119 0.02 -18.17 -13.85
CA ASN A 119 1.37 -18.30 -13.29
C ASN A 119 1.38 -18.38 -11.75
N MET A 120 0.40 -19.05 -11.16
CA MET A 120 0.15 -19.05 -9.71
C MET A 120 1.33 -19.51 -8.84
N TYR A 121 2.28 -20.27 -9.39
CA TYR A 121 3.48 -20.76 -8.68
C TYR A 121 4.78 -20.12 -9.14
N GLN A 122 4.72 -19.23 -10.15
CA GLN A 122 5.92 -18.66 -10.76
C GLN A 122 6.42 -17.43 -9.98
N TRP A 123 7.28 -17.67 -9.01
CA TRP A 123 7.92 -16.61 -8.25
C TRP A 123 8.96 -15.86 -9.09
N CYS A 124 9.06 -14.55 -8.90
CA CYS A 124 10.11 -13.74 -9.49
C CYS A 124 11.04 -13.16 -8.40
N SER A 125 12.29 -12.91 -8.78
CA SER A 125 13.30 -12.36 -7.86
C SER A 125 12.89 -11.02 -7.26
N LYS A 126 12.16 -10.17 -8.01
CA LYS A 126 11.67 -8.88 -7.54
C LYS A 126 10.66 -9.03 -6.39
N SER A 127 9.77 -10.03 -6.45
CA SER A 127 8.82 -10.29 -5.36
C SER A 127 9.53 -10.76 -4.09
N VAL A 128 10.54 -11.61 -4.24
CA VAL A 128 11.36 -12.09 -3.09
C VAL A 128 12.16 -10.93 -2.50
N ALA A 129 12.86 -10.14 -3.33
CA ALA A 129 13.60 -8.96 -2.86
C ALA A 129 12.68 -7.98 -2.15
N GLY A 130 11.49 -7.72 -2.70
CA GLY A 130 10.50 -6.84 -2.07
C GLY A 130 9.98 -7.35 -0.73
N ILE A 131 10.01 -8.67 -0.46
CA ILE A 131 9.71 -9.23 0.86
C ILE A 131 10.90 -9.00 1.79
N LEU A 132 12.11 -9.35 1.38
CA LEU A 132 13.33 -9.21 2.20
C LEU A 132 13.65 -7.76 2.60
N GLU A 133 13.26 -6.79 1.77
CA GLU A 133 13.51 -5.37 2.02
C GLU A 133 12.46 -4.69 2.92
N ARG A 134 11.42 -5.41 3.34
CA ARG A 134 10.32 -4.81 4.12
C ARG A 134 10.61 -4.79 5.61
N PRO A 135 10.80 -3.62 6.21
CA PRO A 135 11.00 -3.53 7.66
C PRO A 135 9.72 -3.85 8.46
N GLU A 136 8.54 -3.87 7.82
CA GLU A 136 7.29 -4.23 8.51
C GLU A 136 7.31 -5.63 9.14
N TYR A 137 8.15 -6.53 8.64
CA TYR A 137 8.31 -7.89 9.22
C TYR A 137 9.01 -7.89 10.58
N THR A 138 9.66 -6.81 10.98
CA THR A 138 10.22 -6.66 12.34
C THR A 138 9.20 -6.14 13.36
N GLY A 139 7.92 -6.10 13.01
CA GLY A 139 6.84 -5.64 13.90
C GLY A 139 6.60 -4.12 13.87
N CYS A 140 7.23 -3.38 12.96
CA CYS A 140 7.06 -1.94 12.84
C CYS A 140 6.02 -1.54 11.78
N THR A 141 5.41 -0.37 11.94
CA THR A 141 4.65 0.29 10.89
C THR A 141 5.55 1.26 10.13
N VAL A 142 5.53 1.19 8.80
CA VAL A 142 6.25 2.13 7.93
C VAL A 142 5.26 2.93 7.12
N ASN A 143 5.20 4.23 7.39
CA ASN A 143 4.35 5.18 6.71
C ASN A 143 5.17 6.20 5.91
N GLY A 144 4.51 6.92 4.99
CA GLY A 144 5.15 8.02 4.28
C GLY A 144 6.09 7.60 3.15
N LYS A 145 5.93 6.40 2.57
CA LYS A 145 6.77 5.89 1.45
C LYS A 145 6.60 6.68 0.15
N SER A 146 5.47 7.35 -0.01
CA SER A 146 5.18 8.15 -1.21
C SER A 146 4.26 9.31 -0.90
N THR A 147 4.29 10.32 -1.75
CA THR A 147 3.37 11.46 -1.72
C THR A 147 2.96 11.86 -3.14
N THR A 148 1.92 12.68 -3.27
CA THR A 148 1.53 13.27 -4.54
C THR A 148 2.09 14.68 -4.68
N VAL A 149 2.49 15.09 -5.88
CA VAL A 149 3.05 16.43 -6.14
C VAL A 149 2.08 17.53 -5.67
N SER A 150 0.84 17.46 -6.09
CA SER A 150 -0.18 18.41 -5.68
C SER A 150 -1.60 17.85 -5.86
N TYR A 151 -2.62 18.57 -5.40
CA TYR A 151 -4.03 18.21 -5.63
C TYR A 151 -4.43 18.28 -7.12
N LYS A 152 -3.73 19.07 -7.94
CA LYS A 152 -3.95 19.17 -9.40
C LYS A 152 -3.14 18.10 -10.16
N VAL A 153 -1.93 17.80 -9.67
CA VAL A 153 -1.02 16.87 -10.33
C VAL A 153 -0.95 15.58 -9.51
N HIS A 154 -1.68 14.57 -9.96
CA HIS A 154 -1.79 13.27 -9.27
C HIS A 154 -0.55 12.37 -9.46
N LYS A 155 0.59 12.95 -9.90
CA LYS A 155 1.85 12.21 -10.01
C LYS A 155 2.33 11.84 -8.61
N VAL A 156 2.48 10.53 -8.38
CA VAL A 156 3.08 10.00 -7.15
C VAL A 156 4.60 10.11 -7.26
N ILE A 157 5.23 10.59 -6.20
CA ILE A 157 6.68 10.61 -6.01
C ILE A 157 7.04 9.75 -4.81
N GLU A 158 8.09 8.96 -4.94
CA GLU A 158 8.65 8.19 -3.83
C GLU A 158 9.44 9.12 -2.91
N ILE A 159 9.35 8.88 -1.62
CA ILE A 159 10.10 9.59 -0.59
C ILE A 159 11.37 8.77 -0.29
N PRO A 160 12.53 9.39 -0.04
CA PRO A 160 13.73 8.68 0.40
C PRO A 160 13.47 7.82 1.65
N LYS A 161 14.13 6.66 1.73
CA LYS A 161 13.91 5.71 2.84
C LYS A 161 14.24 6.32 4.21
N GLU A 162 15.16 7.26 4.25
CA GLU A 162 15.59 8.00 5.44
C GLU A 162 14.49 8.90 6.02
N GLU A 163 13.53 9.29 5.19
CA GLU A 163 12.39 10.13 5.57
C GLU A 163 11.13 9.33 5.93
N TYR A 164 11.20 8.00 5.88
CA TYR A 164 10.05 7.16 6.24
C TYR A 164 9.73 7.31 7.73
N GLN A 165 8.44 7.35 8.04
CA GLN A 165 7.97 7.27 9.40
C GLN A 165 7.93 5.81 9.84
N VAL A 166 8.96 5.37 10.57
CA VAL A 166 9.06 4.01 11.12
C VAL A 166 8.67 4.05 12.61
N ILE A 167 7.62 3.33 12.96
CA ILE A 167 7.11 3.26 14.32
C ILE A 167 7.20 1.81 14.79
N PRO A 168 8.04 1.54 15.82
CA PRO A 168 8.25 0.17 16.30
C PRO A 168 7.03 -0.36 17.07
N ASP A 169 7.01 -1.66 17.30
CA ASP A 169 6.09 -2.39 18.18
C ASP A 169 4.60 -2.13 17.93
N THR A 170 4.21 -1.98 16.67
CA THR A 170 2.82 -1.73 16.27
C THR A 170 2.06 -3.00 15.91
N GLN A 171 2.78 -4.08 15.63
CA GLN A 171 2.25 -5.39 15.24
C GLN A 171 3.21 -6.51 15.66
N GLU A 172 2.76 -7.75 15.60
CA GLU A 172 3.61 -8.91 15.83
C GLU A 172 4.61 -9.08 14.69
N ALA A 173 5.88 -9.39 15.00
CA ALA A 173 6.92 -9.69 14.02
C ALA A 173 6.73 -11.09 13.40
N ILE A 174 7.18 -11.27 12.14
CA ILE A 174 7.16 -12.56 11.42
C ILE A 174 8.55 -13.19 11.37
#